data_29b0b31119d84829e3759a3e5469c58b
#
_entry.id   29b0b31119d84829e3759a3e5469c58b
#
_cell.length_a   1.000
_cell.length_b   1.000
_cell.length_c   1.000
_cell.angle_alpha   90.00
_cell.angle_beta   90.00
_cell.angle_gamma   90.00
#
_symmetry.space_group_name_H-M   'P 1'
#
loop_
_entity.id
_entity.type
_entity.pdbx_description
1 polymer ?
#
loop_
_entity_poly.entity_id
_entity_poly.type
_entity_poly.pdbx_seq_one_letter_code
_entity_poly.pdbx_strand_id
1 'polypeptide(L)'
;MNSMKKKALAFAAAACAFGMLLSGCGSSNGDSTADKGSNVITAYNSEPQNPLIPGDCNETGGGKPLDLLFARLISFDAKGNASNEVAESIKSNDDATQYTIKLKDGWKFTDGTPVTAESFTKAWSYTANAKNAQLGSSFFSTIKGYDKLQDGDKLKGDEQLEGLKVVNDHEFTVDLNRSDSVFAVKVGYTAFAPLPESFFKDPKAFGEKPVGNGPYKFQSWDHDNQIVLVKNSDYKGNRVAKNDGVTFKVYTKDEAAYADIQSGSLDVMESVPASATKTFQKDSTVQAYNKAGSVIQQFTIPAKLKHFEADTEEGTLRRQAVSMAINRENICKKVLNGTGTPAADFTSPLTPGYSDSFKGSGNLKYNEKKAKELWAKANAISPWTSDDKLTFAYNADGGHEVIYTAVVNSINNVLGAGVAATNPYPTFNDYRTAVSDRKVQGAFRSGWQPDYPSAENYL
;
A
#
# COMPACT_ATOMS: atom_id res chain seq x y z
N MET A 1 68.73 5.33 10.04
CA MET A 1 69.13 6.25 11.13
C MET A 1 67.89 6.68 11.89
N ASN A 2 67.80 6.25 13.12
CA ASN A 2 67.21 6.82 14.34
C ASN A 2 65.71 7.24 14.27
N SER A 3 64.88 6.98 15.23
CA SER A 3 64.94 6.23 16.50
C SER A 3 63.56 6.27 17.11
N MET A 4 63.15 5.11 17.63
CA MET A 4 62.13 4.86 18.65
C MET A 4 61.89 6.02 19.63
N LYS A 5 60.61 6.15 20.06
CA LYS A 5 60.30 6.19 21.51
C LYS A 5 58.83 5.79 21.77
N LYS A 6 58.70 4.64 22.42
CA LYS A 6 57.54 4.15 23.18
C LYS A 6 57.33 5.06 24.40
N LYS A 7 56.09 5.34 24.77
CA LYS A 7 55.69 5.52 26.18
C LYS A 7 54.31 4.93 26.41
N ALA A 8 54.30 3.86 27.19
CA ALA A 8 53.16 3.32 27.90
C ALA A 8 53.07 3.99 29.27
N LEU A 9 51.87 4.19 29.79
CA LEU A 9 51.49 4.36 31.21
C LEU A 9 50.00 4.10 31.27
N ALA A 10 49.49 3.03 31.78
CA ALA A 10 49.34 2.50 33.12
C ALA A 10 48.19 3.12 33.93
N PHE A 11 47.16 2.29 34.15
CA PHE A 11 46.24 2.08 35.26
C PHE A 11 46.08 3.17 36.35
N ALA A 12 44.80 3.51 36.63
CA ALA A 12 44.33 3.69 38.00
C ALA A 12 42.84 3.31 38.11
N ALA A 13 42.58 2.15 38.72
CA ALA A 13 41.30 1.77 39.29
C ALA A 13 41.11 2.51 40.63
N ALA A 14 39.94 3.08 40.90
CA ALA A 14 39.51 3.45 42.23
C ALA A 14 38.09 2.99 42.45
N ALA A 15 37.94 1.95 43.24
CA ALA A 15 36.69 1.51 43.86
C ALA A 15 36.42 2.44 45.07
N CYS A 16 35.16 2.89 45.20
CA CYS A 16 34.64 3.32 46.49
C CYS A 16 33.23 2.73 46.68
N ALA A 17 33.19 1.83 47.66
CA ALA A 17 31.98 1.22 48.16
C ALA A 17 31.45 2.06 49.38
N PHE A 18 30.20 1.76 49.72
CA PHE A 18 29.50 1.98 51.00
C PHE A 18 28.71 3.26 51.24
N GLY A 19 27.43 3.05 51.49
CA GLY A 19 26.52 3.96 52.16
C GLY A 19 25.10 3.43 52.23
N MET A 20 24.84 2.31 52.95
CA MET A 20 23.47 1.99 53.42
C MET A 20 23.09 2.94 54.54
N LEU A 21 21.91 3.54 54.41
CA LEU A 21 21.17 4.03 55.56
C LEU A 21 19.71 3.62 55.42
N LEU A 22 19.32 2.66 56.22
CA LEU A 22 17.96 2.33 56.62
C LEU A 22 17.41 3.37 57.58
N SER A 23 16.25 3.92 57.34
CA SER A 23 15.24 4.40 58.27
C SER A 23 14.03 4.87 57.45
N GLY A 24 12.80 4.56 57.70
CA GLY A 24 12.04 4.07 58.81
C GLY A 24 10.58 4.08 58.34
N CYS A 25 9.77 3.22 58.94
CA CYS A 25 8.34 3.07 58.75
C CYS A 25 7.53 4.37 58.85
N GLY A 26 6.64 4.55 57.85
CA GLY A 26 5.53 5.47 57.93
C GLY A 26 4.34 4.88 57.13
N SER A 27 3.39 4.27 57.81
CA SER A 27 2.10 3.86 57.25
C SER A 27 1.35 5.08 56.75
N SER A 28 1.09 5.18 55.48
CA SER A 28 -0.03 5.93 54.93
C SER A 28 -0.65 5.14 53.83
N ASN A 29 -1.91 4.80 54.00
CA ASN A 29 -2.80 4.29 52.97
C ASN A 29 -2.79 5.25 51.79
N GLY A 30 -2.00 4.96 50.78
CA GLY A 30 -2.04 5.57 49.47
C GLY A 30 -2.59 4.54 48.51
N ASP A 31 -3.76 4.79 48.02
CA ASP A 31 -4.42 4.15 46.91
C ASP A 31 -3.41 4.01 45.77
N SER A 32 -2.84 2.81 45.61
CA SER A 32 -2.00 2.48 44.45
C SER A 32 -2.94 2.32 43.26
N THR A 33 -3.25 3.43 42.61
CA THR A 33 -3.66 3.37 41.20
C THR A 33 -2.48 2.76 40.46
N ALA A 34 -2.55 1.46 40.23
CA ALA A 34 -1.71 0.78 39.26
C ALA A 34 -1.82 1.59 37.96
N ASP A 35 -0.72 2.17 37.55
CA ASP A 35 -0.57 2.78 36.25
C ASP A 35 -1.00 1.72 35.23
N LYS A 36 -2.23 1.84 34.71
CA LYS A 36 -2.70 0.98 33.63
C LYS A 36 -1.82 1.35 32.47
N GLY A 37 -0.79 0.55 32.21
CA GLY A 37 0.10 0.72 31.08
C GLY A 37 -0.70 1.05 29.83
N SER A 38 -0.29 2.07 29.08
CA SER A 38 -1.00 2.50 27.88
C SER A 38 -1.15 1.30 26.93
N ASN A 39 -2.39 0.99 26.54
CA ASN A 39 -2.69 -0.08 25.60
C ASN A 39 -2.49 0.43 24.15
N VAL A 40 -1.25 0.84 23.83
CA VAL A 40 -0.84 1.26 22.49
C VAL A 40 -0.31 0.05 21.74
N ILE A 41 -0.81 -0.18 20.53
CA ILE A 41 -0.36 -1.25 19.65
C ILE A 41 0.76 -0.74 18.75
N THR A 42 1.85 -1.50 18.65
CA THR A 42 2.92 -1.27 17.68
C THR A 42 2.71 -2.11 16.43
N ALA A 43 2.78 -1.50 15.25
CA ALA A 43 2.56 -2.16 13.97
C ALA A 43 3.71 -1.89 13.00
N TYR A 44 4.05 -2.91 12.22
CA TYR A 44 5.00 -2.78 11.10
C TYR A 44 4.53 -1.75 10.08
N ASN A 45 5.46 -0.96 9.58
CA ASN A 45 5.24 -0.07 8.44
C ASN A 45 6.51 0.11 7.60
N SER A 46 6.34 0.60 6.38
CA SER A 46 7.38 1.25 5.58
C SER A 46 7.22 2.76 5.68
N GLU A 47 8.30 3.51 5.42
CA GLU A 47 8.18 4.97 5.31
C GLU A 47 7.21 5.34 4.19
N PRO A 48 6.20 6.22 4.43
CA PRO A 48 5.33 6.73 3.39
C PRO A 48 6.12 7.45 2.29
N GLN A 49 5.76 7.20 1.03
CA GLN A 49 6.42 7.85 -0.11
C GLN A 49 6.13 9.35 -0.18
N ASN A 50 4.92 9.75 0.21
CA ASN A 50 4.42 11.13 0.15
C ASN A 50 3.89 11.56 1.51
N PRO A 51 3.71 12.88 1.74
CA PRO A 51 2.97 13.40 2.89
C PRO A 51 1.61 12.73 3.04
N LEU A 52 1.11 12.63 4.29
CA LEU A 52 -0.14 11.93 4.61
C LEU A 52 -1.38 12.68 4.12
N ILE A 53 -1.52 12.79 2.82
CA ILE A 53 -2.68 13.37 2.11
C ILE A 53 -3.48 12.23 1.46
N PRO A 54 -4.78 12.07 1.77
CA PRO A 54 -5.59 10.97 1.26
C PRO A 54 -5.57 10.78 -0.26
N GLY A 55 -5.52 11.86 -1.02
CA GLY A 55 -5.47 11.82 -2.48
C GLY A 55 -4.08 11.56 -3.07
N ASP A 56 -3.01 11.61 -2.26
CA ASP A 56 -1.63 11.52 -2.73
C ASP A 56 -0.86 10.28 -2.26
N CYS A 57 -1.48 9.44 -1.45
CA CYS A 57 -0.92 8.17 -0.98
C CYS A 57 -1.62 7.00 -1.67
N ASN A 58 -0.90 6.27 -2.52
CA ASN A 58 -1.38 5.07 -3.22
C ASN A 58 -0.51 3.83 -2.91
N GLU A 59 0.14 3.81 -1.74
CA GLU A 59 0.97 2.73 -1.25
C GLU A 59 0.67 2.43 0.24
N THR A 60 1.12 1.27 0.74
CA THR A 60 0.69 0.76 2.05
C THR A 60 1.26 1.55 3.23
N GLY A 61 2.46 2.13 3.11
CA GLY A 61 3.10 2.90 4.20
C GLY A 61 2.31 4.12 4.60
N GLY A 62 1.81 4.91 3.61
CA GLY A 62 0.90 6.03 3.84
C GLY A 62 -0.55 5.60 4.01
N GLY A 63 -0.99 4.57 3.29
CA GLY A 63 -2.38 4.09 3.32
C GLY A 63 -2.83 3.60 4.69
N LYS A 64 -1.99 2.86 5.44
CA LYS A 64 -2.31 2.34 6.77
C LYS A 64 -2.63 3.44 7.79
N PRO A 65 -1.76 4.46 8.02
CA PRO A 65 -2.11 5.54 8.91
C PRO A 65 -3.30 6.37 8.42
N LEU A 66 -3.42 6.62 7.11
CA LEU A 66 -4.56 7.34 6.54
C LEU A 66 -5.90 6.61 6.74
N ASP A 67 -5.92 5.27 6.65
CA ASP A 67 -7.13 4.50 6.94
C ASP A 67 -7.63 4.71 8.38
N LEU A 68 -6.72 4.87 9.34
CA LEU A 68 -7.06 5.12 10.74
C LEU A 68 -7.37 6.60 11.03
N LEU A 69 -6.76 7.52 10.29
CA LEU A 69 -6.95 8.97 10.47
C LEU A 69 -8.23 9.50 9.86
N PHE A 70 -8.76 8.85 8.81
CA PHE A 70 -9.90 9.34 8.05
C PHE A 70 -11.06 8.34 8.03
N ALA A 71 -12.26 8.83 8.32
CA ALA A 71 -13.53 8.17 8.02
C ALA A 71 -14.03 8.64 6.66
N ARG A 72 -14.48 7.71 5.84
CA ARG A 72 -15.03 7.94 4.49
C ARG A 72 -16.55 7.79 4.51
N LEU A 73 -17.17 7.89 3.34
CA LEU A 73 -18.62 7.70 3.21
C LEU A 73 -19.03 6.30 3.65
N ILE A 74 -18.25 5.29 3.29
CA ILE A 74 -18.38 3.89 3.72
C ILE A 74 -17.08 3.36 4.30
N SER A 75 -17.17 2.29 5.06
CA SER A 75 -16.04 1.50 5.55
C SER A 75 -16.24 0.02 5.22
N PHE A 76 -15.15 -0.75 5.29
CA PHE A 76 -15.15 -2.18 5.05
C PHE A 76 -14.81 -2.93 6.35
N ASP A 77 -15.47 -4.07 6.56
CA ASP A 77 -15.06 -5.00 7.61
C ASP A 77 -13.90 -5.91 7.14
N ALA A 78 -13.39 -6.76 8.02
CA ALA A 78 -12.30 -7.68 7.71
C ALA A 78 -12.65 -8.74 6.64
N LYS A 79 -13.91 -8.84 6.22
CA LYS A 79 -14.38 -9.72 5.14
C LYS A 79 -14.61 -8.95 3.83
N GLY A 80 -14.38 -7.62 3.81
CA GLY A 80 -14.64 -6.75 2.68
C GLY A 80 -16.11 -6.33 2.54
N ASN A 81 -16.98 -6.58 3.53
CA ASN A 81 -18.36 -6.10 3.48
C ASN A 81 -18.41 -4.59 3.72
N ALA A 82 -19.08 -3.87 2.83
CA ALA A 82 -19.26 -2.43 2.94
C ALA A 82 -20.37 -2.06 3.93
N SER A 83 -20.18 -0.98 4.67
CA SER A 83 -21.21 -0.36 5.53
C SER A 83 -21.07 1.15 5.52
N ASN A 84 -22.19 1.88 5.61
CA ASN A 84 -22.19 3.33 5.68
C ASN A 84 -21.46 3.80 6.96
N GLU A 85 -20.46 4.67 6.79
CA GLU A 85 -19.71 5.27 7.90
C GLU A 85 -20.13 6.72 8.12
N VAL A 86 -19.63 7.67 7.34
CA VAL A 86 -20.07 9.08 7.37
C VAL A 86 -21.40 9.25 6.61
N ALA A 87 -21.61 8.46 5.56
CA ALA A 87 -22.87 8.50 4.83
C ALA A 87 -24.03 7.94 5.66
N GLU A 88 -25.16 8.65 5.64
CA GLU A 88 -26.46 8.11 6.01
C GLU A 88 -27.00 7.20 4.89
N SER A 89 -26.92 7.68 3.65
CA SER A 89 -27.34 6.92 2.47
C SER A 89 -26.53 7.32 1.23
N ILE A 90 -26.34 6.33 0.33
CA ILE A 90 -25.80 6.50 -1.01
C ILE A 90 -26.79 5.83 -1.96
N LYS A 91 -27.44 6.61 -2.81
CA LYS A 91 -28.48 6.12 -3.73
C LYS A 91 -28.11 6.47 -5.16
N SER A 92 -28.13 5.48 -6.07
CA SER A 92 -28.00 5.71 -7.50
C SER A 92 -29.35 5.88 -8.17
N ASN A 93 -29.35 6.52 -9.34
CA ASN A 93 -30.42 6.33 -10.32
C ASN A 93 -30.34 4.92 -10.97
N ASP A 94 -31.33 4.56 -11.77
CA ASP A 94 -31.44 3.22 -12.38
C ASP A 94 -30.24 2.88 -13.30
N ASP A 95 -29.67 3.89 -13.96
CA ASP A 95 -28.55 3.72 -14.90
C ASP A 95 -27.18 3.81 -14.23
N ALA A 96 -27.10 4.00 -12.92
CA ALA A 96 -25.86 4.24 -12.16
C ALA A 96 -24.98 5.35 -12.77
N THR A 97 -25.62 6.41 -13.27
CA THR A 97 -24.97 7.61 -13.84
C THR A 97 -25.06 8.82 -12.91
N GLN A 98 -25.87 8.74 -11.86
CA GLN A 98 -26.00 9.78 -10.84
C GLN A 98 -26.15 9.14 -9.45
N TYR A 99 -25.49 9.72 -8.47
CA TYR A 99 -25.58 9.33 -7.07
C TYR A 99 -26.03 10.50 -6.21
N THR A 100 -26.96 10.25 -5.29
CA THR A 100 -27.33 11.18 -4.21
C THR A 100 -26.77 10.65 -2.91
N ILE A 101 -25.96 11.46 -2.23
CA ILE A 101 -25.25 11.11 -1.01
C ILE A 101 -25.75 12.00 0.12
N LYS A 102 -26.27 11.39 1.19
CA LYS A 102 -26.63 12.06 2.43
C LYS A 102 -25.66 11.69 3.53
N LEU A 103 -25.26 12.69 4.31
CA LEU A 103 -24.33 12.55 5.43
C LEU A 103 -25.10 12.47 6.76
N LYS A 104 -24.58 11.69 7.70
CA LYS A 104 -25.04 11.68 9.10
C LYS A 104 -24.66 12.98 9.78
N ASP A 105 -25.51 13.43 10.69
CA ASP A 105 -25.26 14.65 11.47
C ASP A 105 -24.13 14.50 12.48
N GLY A 106 -23.48 15.63 12.78
CA GLY A 106 -22.58 15.80 13.92
C GLY A 106 -21.19 15.19 13.74
N TRP A 107 -20.78 14.83 12.51
CA TRP A 107 -19.41 14.48 12.23
C TRP A 107 -18.49 15.70 12.28
N LYS A 108 -17.32 15.54 12.89
CA LYS A 108 -16.31 16.60 13.03
C LYS A 108 -14.92 16.08 12.71
N PHE A 109 -14.09 16.96 12.20
CA PHE A 109 -12.64 16.75 12.18
C PHE A 109 -12.05 16.87 13.58
N THR A 110 -10.82 16.41 13.75
CA THR A 110 -10.13 16.41 15.05
C THR A 110 -9.75 17.80 15.57
N ASP A 111 -9.86 18.83 14.73
CA ASP A 111 -9.77 20.26 15.12
C ASP A 111 -11.12 20.86 15.55
N GLY A 112 -12.19 20.08 15.55
CA GLY A 112 -13.54 20.47 15.95
C GLY A 112 -14.40 21.05 14.82
N THR A 113 -13.85 21.29 13.63
CA THR A 113 -14.61 21.79 12.47
C THR A 113 -15.56 20.73 11.94
N PRO A 114 -16.75 21.10 11.40
CA PRO A 114 -17.73 20.12 10.92
C PRO A 114 -17.28 19.45 9.62
N VAL A 115 -17.67 18.18 9.45
CA VAL A 115 -17.59 17.47 8.17
C VAL A 115 -18.88 17.73 7.41
N THR A 116 -18.78 18.36 6.25
CA THR A 116 -19.91 18.75 5.42
C THR A 116 -19.81 18.16 4.01
N ALA A 117 -20.84 18.34 3.19
CA ALA A 117 -20.81 18.01 1.77
C ALA A 117 -19.64 18.67 1.03
N GLU A 118 -19.33 19.94 1.36
CA GLU A 118 -18.18 20.64 0.78
C GLU A 118 -16.84 20.00 1.15
N SER A 119 -16.73 19.40 2.34
CA SER A 119 -15.50 18.69 2.76
C SER A 119 -15.16 17.54 1.80
N PHE A 120 -16.17 16.91 1.19
CA PHE A 120 -15.98 15.87 0.18
C PHE A 120 -15.80 16.47 -1.21
N THR A 121 -16.68 17.35 -1.66
CA THR A 121 -16.66 17.83 -3.04
C THR A 121 -15.42 18.64 -3.37
N LYS A 122 -14.94 19.48 -2.44
CA LYS A 122 -13.67 20.22 -2.59
C LYS A 122 -12.48 19.29 -2.58
N ALA A 123 -12.44 18.30 -1.66
CA ALA A 123 -11.35 17.33 -1.58
C ALA A 123 -11.22 16.49 -2.86
N TRP A 124 -12.34 16.00 -3.39
CA TRP A 124 -12.38 15.21 -4.61
C TRP A 124 -11.96 16.04 -5.83
N SER A 125 -12.44 17.28 -5.92
CA SER A 125 -12.05 18.20 -7.00
C SER A 125 -10.58 18.55 -6.94
N TYR A 126 -10.03 18.81 -5.75
CA TYR A 126 -8.61 19.06 -5.54
C TYR A 126 -7.76 17.85 -6.01
N THR A 127 -8.15 16.63 -5.61
CA THR A 127 -7.43 15.41 -6.00
C THR A 127 -7.53 15.14 -7.51
N ALA A 128 -8.69 15.41 -8.13
CA ALA A 128 -8.90 15.22 -9.57
C ALA A 128 -8.11 16.21 -10.43
N ASN A 129 -7.77 17.39 -9.91
CA ASN A 129 -7.15 18.48 -10.65
C ASN A 129 -5.67 18.22 -10.90
N ALA A 130 -5.27 18.06 -12.16
CA ALA A 130 -3.91 17.74 -12.58
C ALA A 130 -2.86 18.79 -12.13
N LYS A 131 -3.27 20.04 -11.87
CA LYS A 131 -2.39 21.07 -11.30
C LYS A 131 -1.85 20.70 -9.93
N ASN A 132 -2.63 19.96 -9.15
CA ASN A 132 -2.28 19.54 -7.79
C ASN A 132 -1.46 18.24 -7.75
N ALA A 133 -1.26 17.58 -8.91
CA ALA A 133 -0.39 16.41 -9.11
C ALA A 133 -0.64 15.25 -8.11
N GLN A 134 -1.89 15.05 -7.72
CA GLN A 134 -2.25 13.99 -6.76
C GLN A 134 -2.27 12.61 -7.43
N LEU A 135 -1.63 11.61 -6.83
CA LEU A 135 -1.53 10.25 -7.37
C LEU A 135 -2.89 9.55 -7.54
N GLY A 136 -3.86 9.90 -6.71
CA GLY A 136 -5.23 9.37 -6.73
C GLY A 136 -6.17 10.03 -7.75
N SER A 137 -5.68 10.94 -8.60
CA SER A 137 -6.52 11.71 -9.54
C SER A 137 -7.42 10.81 -10.41
N SER A 138 -6.89 9.70 -10.93
CA SER A 138 -7.62 8.81 -11.84
C SER A 138 -8.87 8.13 -11.23
N PHE A 139 -8.97 8.02 -9.90
CA PHE A 139 -10.17 7.48 -9.23
C PHE A 139 -11.42 8.31 -9.47
N PHE A 140 -11.26 9.58 -9.83
CA PHE A 140 -12.35 10.52 -10.11
C PHE A 140 -12.70 10.61 -11.59
N SER A 141 -12.07 9.83 -12.47
CA SER A 141 -12.21 9.91 -13.93
C SER A 141 -13.61 9.65 -14.46
N THR A 142 -14.47 8.98 -13.68
CA THR A 142 -15.88 8.79 -14.05
C THR A 142 -16.80 9.95 -13.69
N ILE A 143 -16.32 10.94 -12.92
CA ILE A 143 -17.12 12.12 -12.55
C ILE A 143 -17.10 13.15 -13.70
N LYS A 144 -18.26 13.72 -14.03
CA LYS A 144 -18.36 14.75 -15.08
C LYS A 144 -17.44 15.93 -14.82
N GLY A 145 -16.77 16.37 -15.86
CA GLY A 145 -15.82 17.49 -15.80
C GLY A 145 -14.38 17.08 -15.49
N TYR A 146 -14.09 15.79 -15.22
CA TYR A 146 -12.73 15.31 -14.96
C TYR A 146 -11.77 15.69 -16.09
N ASP A 147 -12.13 15.43 -17.36
CA ASP A 147 -11.24 15.71 -18.51
C ASP A 147 -10.84 17.18 -18.62
N LYS A 148 -11.71 18.10 -18.14
CA LYS A 148 -11.43 19.54 -18.12
C LYS A 148 -10.39 19.94 -17.07
N LEU A 149 -10.18 19.08 -16.08
CA LEU A 149 -9.20 19.26 -15.02
C LEU A 149 -7.85 18.54 -15.29
N GLN A 150 -7.60 18.10 -16.55
CA GLN A 150 -6.38 17.34 -16.87
C GLN A 150 -5.31 18.19 -17.59
N ASP A 151 -5.58 19.43 -17.98
CA ASP A 151 -4.57 20.35 -18.54
C ASP A 151 -4.02 21.28 -17.44
N GLY A 152 -3.13 20.72 -16.60
CA GLY A 152 -2.61 21.39 -15.40
C GLY A 152 -1.93 22.74 -15.67
N ASP A 153 -1.43 22.99 -16.89
CA ASP A 153 -0.82 24.27 -17.25
C ASP A 153 -1.84 25.40 -17.37
N LYS A 154 -3.10 25.07 -17.64
CA LYS A 154 -4.19 26.05 -17.78
C LYS A 154 -5.02 26.22 -16.51
N LEU A 155 -4.76 25.41 -15.47
CA LEU A 155 -5.54 25.39 -14.24
C LEU A 155 -4.85 26.15 -13.12
N LYS A 156 -5.65 26.63 -12.15
CA LYS A 156 -5.18 27.27 -10.92
C LYS A 156 -4.99 26.27 -9.78
N GLY A 157 -5.72 25.16 -9.80
CA GLY A 157 -5.69 24.11 -8.79
C GLY A 157 -6.93 24.09 -7.85
N ASP A 158 -7.81 25.08 -7.96
CA ASP A 158 -9.04 25.22 -7.16
C ASP A 158 -10.33 24.98 -7.95
N GLU A 159 -10.21 24.66 -9.24
CA GLU A 159 -11.37 24.33 -10.07
C GLU A 159 -12.07 23.08 -9.58
N GLN A 160 -13.40 23.10 -9.63
CA GLN A 160 -14.26 22.04 -9.13
C GLN A 160 -14.74 21.12 -10.27
N LEU A 161 -14.94 19.83 -9.94
CA LEU A 161 -15.58 18.87 -10.82
C LEU A 161 -17.04 19.28 -11.09
N GLU A 162 -17.43 19.42 -12.34
CA GLU A 162 -18.80 19.84 -12.76
C GLU A 162 -19.88 18.87 -12.28
N GLY A 163 -19.54 17.59 -12.12
CA GLY A 163 -20.47 16.57 -11.66
C GLY A 163 -20.78 16.62 -10.17
N LEU A 164 -20.05 17.41 -9.37
CA LEU A 164 -20.26 17.52 -7.93
C LEU A 164 -21.15 18.74 -7.62
N LYS A 165 -22.30 18.51 -6.96
CA LYS A 165 -23.23 19.58 -6.62
C LYS A 165 -23.64 19.47 -5.16
N VAL A 166 -23.26 20.45 -4.36
CA VAL A 166 -23.70 20.58 -2.97
C VAL A 166 -25.17 21.04 -2.97
N VAL A 167 -26.05 20.26 -2.32
CA VAL A 167 -27.47 20.60 -2.12
C VAL A 167 -27.62 21.38 -0.80
N ASN A 168 -26.95 20.89 0.26
CA ASN A 168 -26.84 21.53 1.56
C ASN A 168 -25.64 20.92 2.32
N ASP A 169 -25.40 21.33 3.56
CA ASP A 169 -24.26 20.85 4.36
C ASP A 169 -24.20 19.32 4.51
N HIS A 170 -25.33 18.63 4.40
CA HIS A 170 -25.45 17.18 4.61
C HIS A 170 -25.90 16.40 3.35
N GLU A 171 -25.95 17.05 2.20
CA GLU A 171 -26.37 16.37 0.96
C GLU A 171 -25.64 16.93 -0.26
N PHE A 172 -25.13 16.06 -1.11
CA PHE A 172 -24.59 16.39 -2.42
C PHE A 172 -24.90 15.32 -3.44
N THR A 173 -24.85 15.69 -4.71
CA THR A 173 -25.01 14.76 -5.84
C THR A 173 -23.72 14.62 -6.62
N VAL A 174 -23.56 13.47 -7.26
CA VAL A 174 -22.43 13.12 -8.12
C VAL A 174 -22.99 12.70 -9.48
N ASP A 175 -22.77 13.51 -10.51
CA ASP A 175 -23.09 13.17 -11.89
C ASP A 175 -21.87 12.51 -12.54
N LEU A 176 -22.04 11.32 -13.12
CA LEU A 176 -20.99 10.57 -13.79
C LEU A 176 -21.06 10.77 -15.32
N ASN A 177 -19.93 10.63 -16.00
CA ASN A 177 -19.80 10.68 -17.47
C ASN A 177 -20.19 9.36 -18.16
N ARG A 178 -20.32 8.29 -17.37
CA ARG A 178 -20.76 6.94 -17.79
C ARG A 178 -21.37 6.20 -16.61
N SER A 179 -22.08 5.10 -16.89
CA SER A 179 -22.56 4.19 -15.86
C SER A 179 -21.39 3.62 -15.07
N ASP A 180 -21.47 3.64 -13.75
CA ASP A 180 -20.48 3.08 -12.82
C ASP A 180 -21.19 2.54 -11.56
N SER A 181 -21.62 1.28 -11.63
CA SER A 181 -22.29 0.61 -10.51
C SER A 181 -21.38 0.31 -9.33
N VAL A 182 -20.04 0.42 -9.51
CA VAL A 182 -19.04 0.20 -8.48
C VAL A 182 -18.73 1.49 -7.69
N PHE A 183 -19.21 2.65 -8.18
CA PHE A 183 -18.94 3.94 -7.54
C PHE A 183 -19.29 3.96 -6.05
N ALA A 184 -20.43 3.35 -5.65
CA ALA A 184 -20.84 3.25 -4.25
C ALA A 184 -19.86 2.46 -3.37
N VAL A 185 -19.01 1.60 -3.96
CA VAL A 185 -17.95 0.87 -3.28
C VAL A 185 -16.64 1.68 -3.29
N LYS A 186 -16.34 2.37 -4.40
CA LYS A 186 -15.13 3.22 -4.54
C LYS A 186 -15.03 4.30 -3.46
N VAL A 187 -16.14 4.89 -3.06
CA VAL A 187 -16.17 5.96 -2.05
C VAL A 187 -15.77 5.50 -0.63
N GLY A 188 -15.45 4.23 -0.47
CA GLY A 188 -14.79 3.68 0.72
C GLY A 188 -13.25 3.72 0.65
N TYR A 189 -12.66 4.03 -0.49
CA TYR A 189 -11.22 4.18 -0.63
C TYR A 189 -10.72 5.50 -0.03
N THR A 190 -9.49 5.50 0.46
CA THR A 190 -8.89 6.62 1.20
C THR A 190 -8.88 7.92 0.39
N ALA A 191 -8.65 7.86 -0.94
CA ALA A 191 -8.67 9.04 -1.80
C ALA A 191 -10.01 9.81 -1.78
N PHE A 192 -11.11 9.15 -1.41
CA PHE A 192 -12.44 9.76 -1.28
C PHE A 192 -12.71 10.32 0.14
N ALA A 193 -11.71 10.41 1.00
CA ALA A 193 -11.88 10.99 2.33
C ALA A 193 -12.25 12.49 2.26
N PRO A 194 -13.01 13.01 3.24
CA PRO A 194 -13.24 14.44 3.37
C PRO A 194 -12.00 15.16 3.87
N LEU A 195 -11.83 16.42 3.50
CA LEU A 195 -10.74 17.27 3.98
C LEU A 195 -11.29 18.56 4.60
N PRO A 196 -10.69 19.05 5.71
CA PRO A 196 -11.08 20.32 6.32
C PRO A 196 -10.54 21.52 5.52
N GLU A 197 -11.13 22.71 5.76
CA GLU A 197 -10.67 23.96 5.12
C GLU A 197 -9.20 24.28 5.42
N SER A 198 -8.66 23.80 6.55
CA SER A 198 -7.24 23.97 6.88
C SER A 198 -6.28 23.30 5.87
N PHE A 199 -6.72 22.22 5.22
CA PHE A 199 -5.96 21.55 4.18
C PHE A 199 -5.68 22.49 3.00
N PHE A 200 -6.70 23.19 2.50
CA PHE A 200 -6.58 24.02 1.29
C PHE A 200 -5.73 25.28 1.48
N LYS A 201 -5.40 25.64 2.73
CA LYS A 201 -4.51 26.75 3.06
C LYS A 201 -3.04 26.40 2.87
N ASP A 202 -2.63 25.21 3.25
CA ASP A 202 -1.28 24.69 3.11
C ASP A 202 -1.30 23.15 3.06
N PRO A 203 -1.53 22.56 1.87
CA PRO A 203 -1.59 21.11 1.71
C PRO A 203 -0.31 20.39 2.16
N LYS A 204 0.85 21.00 1.95
CA LYS A 204 2.13 20.40 2.33
C LYS A 204 2.29 20.30 3.85
N ALA A 205 2.05 21.39 4.55
CA ALA A 205 2.09 21.39 6.02
C ALA A 205 1.02 20.48 6.62
N PHE A 206 -0.17 20.40 5.98
CA PHE A 206 -1.22 19.49 6.38
C PHE A 206 -0.78 18.02 6.29
N GLY A 207 -0.10 17.63 5.22
CA GLY A 207 0.36 16.25 5.03
C GLY A 207 1.36 15.77 6.08
N GLU A 208 2.11 16.70 6.72
CA GLU A 208 3.00 16.40 7.84
C GLU A 208 2.25 16.32 9.19
N LYS A 209 1.08 16.94 9.30
CA LYS A 209 0.26 16.98 10.51
C LYS A 209 -1.23 16.93 10.17
N PRO A 210 -1.71 15.78 9.63
CA PRO A 210 -3.06 15.70 9.13
C PRO A 210 -4.12 15.85 10.22
N VAL A 211 -5.19 16.58 9.87
CA VAL A 211 -6.40 16.75 10.65
C VAL A 211 -7.49 15.87 10.03
N GLY A 212 -7.71 14.71 10.61
CA GLY A 212 -8.66 13.71 10.13
C GLY A 212 -9.98 13.74 10.90
N ASN A 213 -10.85 12.78 10.57
CA ASN A 213 -12.14 12.55 11.22
C ASN A 213 -12.33 11.06 11.60
N GLY A 214 -11.24 10.28 11.59
CA GLY A 214 -11.23 8.84 11.79
C GLY A 214 -11.19 8.40 13.27
N PRO A 215 -11.07 7.07 13.50
CA PRO A 215 -11.01 6.50 14.84
C PRO A 215 -9.76 6.89 15.64
N TYR A 216 -8.72 7.38 14.99
CA TYR A 216 -7.51 7.88 15.63
C TYR A 216 -7.19 9.31 15.18
N LYS A 217 -6.42 10.03 16.02
CA LYS A 217 -5.86 11.36 15.78
C LYS A 217 -4.37 11.23 15.51
N PHE A 218 -3.84 12.04 14.63
CA PHE A 218 -2.40 12.19 14.43
C PHE A 218 -1.75 12.80 15.69
N GLN A 219 -0.63 12.22 16.11
CA GLN A 219 0.18 12.77 17.21
C GLN A 219 1.55 13.24 16.71
N SER A 220 2.31 12.37 16.03
CA SER A 220 3.64 12.72 15.50
C SER A 220 4.05 11.80 14.36
N TRP A 221 4.94 12.32 13.53
CA TRP A 221 5.69 11.57 12.53
C TRP A 221 7.18 11.90 12.68
N ASP A 222 7.95 10.91 13.03
CA ASP A 222 9.41 10.93 13.06
C ASP A 222 9.85 10.11 11.84
N HIS A 223 10.24 10.82 10.78
CA HIS A 223 10.56 10.25 9.48
C HIS A 223 11.62 9.14 9.60
N ASP A 224 11.47 8.09 8.81
CA ASP A 224 12.31 6.88 8.81
C ASP A 224 12.31 6.11 10.14
N ASN A 225 11.48 6.48 11.11
CA ASN A 225 11.41 5.86 12.42
C ASN A 225 9.98 5.41 12.78
N GLN A 226 9.03 6.35 12.95
CA GLN A 226 7.67 5.99 13.37
C GLN A 226 6.62 7.05 13.12
N ILE A 227 5.36 6.60 12.98
CA ILE A 227 4.16 7.45 12.99
C ILE A 227 3.33 7.07 14.22
N VAL A 228 2.98 8.04 15.06
CA VAL A 228 2.23 7.83 16.29
C VAL A 228 0.82 8.39 16.14
N LEU A 229 -0.16 7.54 16.37
CA LEU A 229 -1.59 7.88 16.39
C LEU A 229 -2.17 7.61 17.78
N VAL A 230 -3.06 8.47 18.24
CA VAL A 230 -3.79 8.31 19.49
C VAL A 230 -5.29 8.16 19.24
N LYS A 231 -5.98 7.48 20.12
CA LYS A 231 -7.43 7.26 20.04
C LYS A 231 -8.19 8.58 19.89
N ASN A 232 -9.15 8.61 18.97
CA ASN A 232 -10.10 9.70 18.83
C ASN A 232 -11.39 9.38 19.61
N SER A 233 -11.56 9.94 20.79
CA SER A 233 -12.75 9.75 21.65
C SER A 233 -14.03 10.33 21.03
N ASP A 234 -13.90 11.30 20.11
CA ASP A 234 -15.03 11.98 19.48
C ASP A 234 -15.52 11.27 18.20
N TYR A 235 -14.82 10.17 17.79
CA TYR A 235 -15.21 9.39 16.63
C TYR A 235 -16.57 8.71 16.82
N LYS A 236 -17.44 8.85 15.81
CA LYS A 236 -18.84 8.38 15.86
C LYS A 236 -19.15 7.22 14.92
N GLY A 237 -18.14 6.71 14.20
CA GLY A 237 -18.32 5.64 13.21
C GLY A 237 -18.33 4.23 13.82
N ASN A 238 -18.30 3.24 12.94
CA ASN A 238 -18.37 1.81 13.28
C ASN A 238 -17.00 1.14 13.53
N ARG A 239 -15.88 1.87 13.30
CA ARG A 239 -14.50 1.40 13.52
C ARG A 239 -13.93 1.89 14.85
N VAL A 240 -14.69 1.82 15.94
CA VAL A 240 -14.28 2.36 17.25
C VAL A 240 -12.99 1.69 17.74
N ALA A 241 -11.99 2.52 18.09
CA ALA A 241 -10.73 2.08 18.64
C ALA A 241 -10.92 1.35 19.99
N LYS A 242 -10.37 0.13 20.11
CA LYS A 242 -10.40 -0.68 21.33
C LYS A 242 -9.16 -0.49 22.21
N ASN A 243 -8.13 0.14 21.67
CA ASN A 243 -6.84 0.47 22.28
C ASN A 243 -6.67 1.98 22.38
N ASP A 244 -5.58 2.44 23.01
CA ASP A 244 -5.35 3.86 23.27
C ASP A 244 -4.62 4.58 22.13
N GLY A 245 -3.94 3.83 21.26
CA GLY A 245 -3.21 4.37 20.11
C GLY A 245 -2.54 3.29 19.28
N VAL A 246 -1.97 3.71 18.15
CA VAL A 246 -1.17 2.88 17.27
C VAL A 246 0.14 3.59 16.96
N THR A 247 1.26 2.89 17.14
CA THR A 247 2.57 3.34 16.68
C THR A 247 2.99 2.48 15.48
N PHE A 248 3.02 3.08 14.31
CA PHE A 248 3.58 2.46 13.12
C PHE A 248 5.09 2.62 13.13
N LYS A 249 5.83 1.51 13.32
CA LYS A 249 7.29 1.49 13.28
C LYS A 249 7.79 1.23 11.86
N VAL A 250 8.71 2.05 11.40
CA VAL A 250 9.28 1.94 10.05
C VAL A 250 10.44 0.94 10.04
N TYR A 251 10.39 -0.01 9.12
CA TYR A 251 11.45 -1.00 8.91
C TYR A 251 11.87 -1.02 7.44
N THR A 252 13.15 -1.14 7.20
CA THR A 252 13.75 -1.34 5.88
C THR A 252 14.10 -2.80 5.60
N LYS A 253 13.95 -3.69 6.62
CA LYS A 253 14.20 -5.13 6.52
C LYS A 253 13.18 -5.91 7.33
N ASP A 254 12.52 -6.85 6.68
CA ASP A 254 11.52 -7.72 7.31
C ASP A 254 12.12 -8.57 8.43
N GLU A 255 13.42 -8.96 8.34
CA GLU A 255 14.10 -9.72 9.37
C GLU A 255 14.22 -8.96 10.70
N ALA A 256 14.44 -7.65 10.65
CA ALA A 256 14.49 -6.81 11.85
C ALA A 256 13.13 -6.70 12.51
N ALA A 257 12.08 -6.46 11.72
CA ALA A 257 10.70 -6.44 12.20
C ALA A 257 10.28 -7.79 12.80
N TYR A 258 10.68 -8.91 12.18
CA TYR A 258 10.35 -10.23 12.68
C TYR A 258 11.07 -10.55 14.02
N ALA A 259 12.32 -10.11 14.19
CA ALA A 259 13.01 -10.20 15.47
C ALA A 259 12.30 -9.39 16.57
N ASP A 260 11.75 -8.22 16.23
CA ASP A 260 10.97 -7.39 17.17
C ASP A 260 9.60 -8.01 17.49
N ILE A 261 8.94 -8.70 16.57
CA ILE A 261 7.75 -9.53 16.86
C ILE A 261 8.11 -10.65 17.87
N GLN A 262 9.21 -11.37 17.65
CA GLN A 262 9.63 -12.48 18.52
C GLN A 262 10.02 -12.00 19.93
N SER A 263 10.58 -10.80 20.06
CA SER A 263 10.95 -10.18 21.33
C SER A 263 9.78 -9.50 22.06
N GLY A 264 8.63 -9.34 21.38
CA GLY A 264 7.48 -8.55 21.90
C GLY A 264 7.67 -7.04 21.81
N SER A 265 8.67 -6.57 21.04
CA SER A 265 8.90 -5.13 20.79
C SER A 265 8.03 -4.60 19.65
N LEU A 266 7.41 -5.46 18.87
CA LEU A 266 6.43 -5.19 17.83
C LEU A 266 5.24 -6.13 18.01
N ASP A 267 4.00 -5.61 17.94
CA ASP A 267 2.79 -6.41 18.17
C ASP A 267 2.21 -7.01 16.89
N VAL A 268 2.30 -6.30 15.77
CA VAL A 268 1.66 -6.68 14.49
C VAL A 268 2.61 -6.53 13.32
N MET A 269 2.73 -7.61 12.53
CA MET A 269 3.46 -7.62 11.27
C MET A 269 2.65 -8.44 10.24
N GLU A 270 2.40 -7.91 9.06
CA GLU A 270 1.66 -8.60 8.00
C GLU A 270 2.55 -9.40 7.03
N SER A 271 3.85 -9.18 7.05
CA SER A 271 4.82 -9.83 6.18
C SER A 271 5.73 -10.76 6.98
N VAL A 272 6.03 -11.94 6.46
CA VAL A 272 6.98 -12.87 7.10
C VAL A 272 8.23 -12.96 6.22
N PRO A 273 9.43 -12.70 6.75
CA PRO A 273 10.65 -12.76 5.96
C PRO A 273 10.91 -14.17 5.41
N ALA A 274 11.55 -14.25 4.25
CA ALA A 274 11.81 -15.51 3.57
C ALA A 274 12.55 -16.54 4.47
N SER A 275 13.41 -16.06 5.35
CA SER A 275 14.15 -16.87 6.35
C SER A 275 13.23 -17.59 7.34
N ALA A 276 12.08 -16.99 7.71
CA ALA A 276 11.16 -17.52 8.70
C ALA A 276 9.96 -18.28 8.10
N THR A 277 9.73 -18.25 6.79
CA THR A 277 8.54 -18.86 6.15
C THR A 277 8.34 -20.35 6.44
N LYS A 278 9.40 -21.09 6.74
CA LYS A 278 9.34 -22.52 7.11
C LYS A 278 8.93 -22.77 8.57
N THR A 279 9.13 -21.80 9.43
CA THR A 279 9.11 -21.99 10.90
C THR A 279 8.08 -21.13 11.61
N PHE A 280 7.67 -19.97 11.05
CA PHE A 280 6.82 -18.99 11.73
C PHE A 280 5.52 -19.56 12.27
N GLN A 281 4.87 -20.51 11.56
CA GLN A 281 3.61 -21.15 12.02
C GLN A 281 3.80 -22.09 13.23
N LYS A 282 5.05 -22.44 13.55
CA LYS A 282 5.42 -23.28 14.70
C LYS A 282 6.08 -22.47 15.81
N ASP A 283 6.29 -21.17 15.59
CA ASP A 283 6.89 -20.28 16.56
C ASP A 283 5.88 -19.99 17.68
N SER A 284 6.15 -20.48 18.87
CA SER A 284 5.27 -20.34 20.04
C SER A 284 5.32 -18.95 20.68
N THR A 285 6.24 -18.11 20.26
CA THR A 285 6.37 -16.73 20.77
C THR A 285 5.38 -15.77 20.09
N VAL A 286 4.79 -16.18 18.97
CA VAL A 286 3.90 -15.35 18.15
C VAL A 286 2.57 -16.06 17.83
N GLN A 287 1.53 -15.29 17.53
CA GLN A 287 0.30 -15.78 16.93
C GLN A 287 0.43 -15.71 15.40
N ALA A 288 0.75 -16.84 14.78
CA ALA A 288 0.99 -16.92 13.35
C ALA A 288 -0.28 -17.25 12.55
N TYR A 289 -0.49 -16.52 11.46
CA TYR A 289 -1.61 -16.75 10.53
C TYR A 289 -1.06 -16.95 9.12
N ASN A 290 -1.56 -17.95 8.41
CA ASN A 290 -1.30 -18.15 6.98
C ASN A 290 -2.66 -18.38 6.29
N LYS A 291 -3.22 -17.31 5.72
CA LYS A 291 -4.54 -17.31 5.08
C LYS A 291 -4.43 -16.65 3.71
N ALA A 292 -5.27 -17.09 2.78
CA ALA A 292 -5.43 -16.40 1.51
C ALA A 292 -5.83 -14.94 1.76
N GLY A 293 -5.17 -14.03 1.08
CA GLY A 293 -5.43 -12.59 1.12
C GLY A 293 -5.86 -12.06 -0.25
N SER A 294 -6.21 -10.78 -0.29
CA SER A 294 -6.55 -10.07 -1.53
C SER A 294 -5.33 -9.59 -2.32
N VAL A 295 -4.14 -9.65 -1.74
CA VAL A 295 -2.90 -9.20 -2.40
C VAL A 295 -2.49 -10.16 -3.50
N ILE A 296 -2.18 -9.62 -4.69
CA ILE A 296 -1.57 -10.36 -5.80
C ILE A 296 -0.14 -9.87 -6.03
N GLN A 297 0.81 -10.81 -6.20
CA GLN A 297 2.17 -10.50 -6.63
C GLN A 297 2.28 -10.72 -8.12
N GLN A 298 2.64 -9.68 -8.84
CA GLN A 298 2.74 -9.69 -10.29
C GLN A 298 3.87 -8.78 -10.78
N PHE A 299 4.17 -8.87 -12.07
CA PHE A 299 5.00 -7.91 -12.77
C PHE A 299 4.30 -7.43 -14.04
N THR A 300 4.61 -6.23 -14.43
CA THR A 300 4.15 -5.62 -15.68
C THR A 300 5.28 -5.56 -16.67
N ILE A 301 5.03 -5.97 -17.92
CA ILE A 301 5.90 -5.69 -19.05
C ILE A 301 5.30 -4.46 -19.77
N PRO A 302 6.01 -3.32 -19.89
CA PRO A 302 5.48 -2.13 -20.56
C PRO A 302 4.98 -2.41 -21.97
N ALA A 303 3.85 -1.78 -22.35
CA ALA A 303 3.21 -2.05 -23.65
C ALA A 303 4.09 -1.70 -24.86
N LYS A 304 5.07 -0.79 -24.69
CA LYS A 304 5.99 -0.34 -25.74
C LYS A 304 7.43 -0.85 -25.55
N LEU A 305 7.63 -1.85 -24.68
CA LEU A 305 8.97 -2.42 -24.50
C LEU A 305 9.39 -3.17 -25.79
N LYS A 306 10.60 -2.86 -26.31
CA LYS A 306 11.18 -3.51 -27.47
C LYS A 306 11.06 -5.04 -27.37
N HIS A 307 10.66 -5.69 -28.45
CA HIS A 307 10.35 -7.15 -28.56
C HIS A 307 9.08 -7.59 -27.79
N PHE A 308 8.48 -6.73 -26.99
CA PHE A 308 7.28 -7.04 -26.19
C PHE A 308 6.14 -6.07 -26.45
N GLU A 309 6.13 -5.36 -27.56
CA GLU A 309 5.07 -4.41 -27.93
C GLU A 309 3.70 -5.11 -27.92
N ALA A 310 2.74 -4.52 -27.19
CA ALA A 310 1.46 -5.20 -26.91
C ALA A 310 0.57 -5.37 -28.14
N ASP A 311 0.77 -4.55 -29.16
CA ASP A 311 0.01 -4.49 -30.42
C ASP A 311 0.68 -5.26 -31.59
N THR A 312 1.80 -5.97 -31.31
CA THR A 312 2.52 -6.76 -32.31
C THR A 312 2.35 -8.27 -32.10
N GLU A 313 2.47 -9.06 -33.18
CA GLU A 313 2.48 -10.52 -33.11
C GLU A 313 3.70 -11.02 -32.31
N GLU A 314 4.89 -10.47 -32.57
CA GLU A 314 6.10 -10.80 -31.84
C GLU A 314 5.90 -10.60 -30.32
N GLY A 315 5.46 -9.41 -29.92
CA GLY A 315 5.28 -9.07 -28.51
C GLY A 315 4.24 -9.97 -27.82
N THR A 316 3.15 -10.30 -28.51
CA THR A 316 2.14 -11.26 -28.01
C THR A 316 2.76 -12.63 -27.76
N LEU A 317 3.51 -13.17 -28.73
CA LEU A 317 4.17 -14.46 -28.63
C LEU A 317 5.18 -14.50 -27.49
N ARG A 318 6.00 -13.43 -27.33
CA ARG A 318 6.99 -13.35 -26.26
C ARG A 318 6.35 -13.22 -24.87
N ARG A 319 5.32 -12.41 -24.71
CA ARG A 319 4.58 -12.29 -23.43
C ARG A 319 3.99 -13.64 -23.01
N GLN A 320 3.39 -14.37 -23.93
CA GLN A 320 2.86 -15.71 -23.65
C GLN A 320 3.98 -16.70 -23.32
N ALA A 321 5.08 -16.69 -24.08
CA ALA A 321 6.24 -17.56 -23.83
C ALA A 321 6.84 -17.33 -22.44
N VAL A 322 7.09 -16.07 -22.06
CA VAL A 322 7.60 -15.69 -20.74
C VAL A 322 6.64 -16.15 -19.65
N SER A 323 5.33 -15.91 -19.78
CA SER A 323 4.35 -16.33 -18.78
C SER A 323 4.32 -17.84 -18.59
N MET A 324 4.34 -18.62 -19.70
CA MET A 324 4.34 -20.09 -19.65
C MET A 324 5.67 -20.69 -19.20
N ALA A 325 6.78 -19.95 -19.29
CA ALA A 325 8.11 -20.37 -18.79
C ALA A 325 8.24 -20.28 -17.27
N ILE A 326 7.31 -19.58 -16.58
CA ILE A 326 7.36 -19.40 -15.12
C ILE A 326 6.62 -20.53 -14.42
N ASN A 327 7.35 -21.37 -13.70
CA ASN A 327 6.78 -22.44 -12.87
C ASN A 327 6.28 -21.92 -11.54
N ARG A 328 5.08 -21.32 -11.52
CA ARG A 328 4.45 -20.70 -10.36
C ARG A 328 4.21 -21.69 -9.22
N GLU A 329 3.83 -22.94 -9.54
CA GLU A 329 3.61 -23.98 -8.53
C GLU A 329 4.90 -24.30 -7.77
N ASN A 330 6.02 -24.45 -8.51
CA ASN A 330 7.31 -24.71 -7.90
C ASN A 330 7.80 -23.52 -7.06
N ILE A 331 7.59 -22.27 -7.53
CA ILE A 331 7.92 -21.06 -6.79
C ILE A 331 7.10 -21.01 -5.49
N CYS A 332 5.78 -21.15 -5.56
CA CYS A 332 4.92 -21.12 -4.38
C CYS A 332 5.27 -22.22 -3.38
N LYS A 333 5.50 -23.46 -3.86
CA LYS A 333 5.77 -24.62 -2.99
C LYS A 333 7.17 -24.62 -2.40
N LYS A 334 8.22 -24.32 -3.19
CA LYS A 334 9.61 -24.51 -2.77
C LYS A 334 10.32 -23.22 -2.37
N VAL A 335 9.95 -22.09 -2.98
CA VAL A 335 10.58 -20.80 -2.68
C VAL A 335 9.80 -20.08 -1.59
N LEU A 336 8.48 -20.01 -1.70
CA LEU A 336 7.60 -19.38 -0.73
C LEU A 336 7.12 -20.34 0.39
N ASN A 337 7.55 -21.60 0.37
CA ASN A 337 7.20 -22.59 1.40
C ASN A 337 5.70 -22.73 1.67
N GLY A 338 4.86 -22.56 0.64
CA GLY A 338 3.40 -22.64 0.74
C GLY A 338 2.71 -21.41 1.31
N THR A 339 3.40 -20.28 1.47
CA THR A 339 2.80 -18.99 1.88
C THR A 339 2.17 -18.23 0.71
N GLY A 340 2.31 -18.73 -0.52
CA GLY A 340 1.68 -18.19 -1.72
C GLY A 340 0.89 -19.26 -2.48
N THR A 341 -0.09 -18.81 -3.26
CA THR A 341 -0.89 -19.64 -4.16
C THR A 341 -0.60 -19.23 -5.62
N PRO A 342 -0.40 -20.18 -6.55
CA PRO A 342 -0.24 -19.84 -7.96
C PRO A 342 -1.43 -19.06 -8.48
N ALA A 343 -1.20 -17.90 -9.11
CA ALA A 343 -2.26 -17.09 -9.67
C ALA A 343 -2.87 -17.77 -10.92
N ALA A 344 -4.18 -17.79 -11.00
CA ALA A 344 -4.95 -18.25 -12.15
C ALA A 344 -5.77 -17.13 -12.82
N ASP A 345 -5.80 -15.94 -12.19
CA ASP A 345 -6.47 -14.73 -12.64
C ASP A 345 -5.60 -13.50 -12.30
N PHE A 346 -6.00 -12.32 -12.76
CA PHE A 346 -5.42 -11.01 -12.38
C PHE A 346 -5.83 -10.60 -10.98
N THR A 347 -6.88 -11.21 -10.43
CA THR A 347 -7.45 -10.92 -9.13
C THR A 347 -7.17 -12.04 -8.13
N SER A 348 -7.44 -11.76 -6.86
CA SER A 348 -7.40 -12.77 -5.80
C SER A 348 -8.69 -13.63 -5.79
N PRO A 349 -8.63 -14.90 -5.36
CA PRO A 349 -9.83 -15.72 -5.14
C PRO A 349 -10.86 -15.12 -4.18
N LEU A 350 -10.47 -14.11 -3.38
CA LEU A 350 -11.37 -13.39 -2.47
C LEU A 350 -12.09 -12.23 -3.15
N THR A 351 -11.76 -11.91 -4.40
CA THR A 351 -12.35 -10.80 -5.14
C THR A 351 -13.64 -11.22 -5.82
N PRO A 352 -14.75 -10.47 -5.69
CA PRO A 352 -15.95 -10.72 -6.46
C PRO A 352 -15.66 -10.75 -7.97
N GLY A 353 -16.10 -11.80 -8.67
CA GLY A 353 -15.85 -12.00 -10.09
C GLY A 353 -14.58 -12.77 -10.45
N TYR A 354 -13.79 -13.22 -9.47
CA TYR A 354 -12.66 -14.13 -9.71
C TYR A 354 -13.07 -15.36 -10.52
N SER A 355 -12.20 -15.78 -11.46
CA SER A 355 -12.35 -17.03 -12.22
C SER A 355 -10.99 -17.65 -12.50
N ASP A 356 -10.86 -18.93 -12.24
CA ASP A 356 -9.66 -19.74 -12.59
C ASP A 356 -9.70 -20.31 -14.00
N SER A 357 -10.76 -20.04 -14.76
CA SER A 357 -11.06 -20.64 -16.06
C SER A 357 -11.49 -19.65 -17.14
N PHE A 358 -11.19 -18.37 -17.01
CA PHE A 358 -11.48 -17.36 -18.04
C PHE A 358 -10.65 -17.60 -19.33
N LYS A 359 -11.12 -17.05 -20.46
CA LYS A 359 -10.44 -17.15 -21.75
C LYS A 359 -9.02 -16.54 -21.64
N GLY A 360 -8.00 -17.37 -21.84
CA GLY A 360 -6.59 -16.94 -21.74
C GLY A 360 -5.89 -17.38 -20.45
N SER A 361 -6.61 -17.86 -19.42
CA SER A 361 -6.01 -18.35 -18.16
C SER A 361 -4.95 -19.44 -18.37
N GLY A 362 -5.02 -20.19 -19.48
CA GLY A 362 -4.01 -21.15 -19.88
C GLY A 362 -2.59 -20.57 -20.03
N ASN A 363 -2.47 -19.25 -20.30
CA ASN A 363 -1.16 -18.57 -20.38
C ASN A 363 -0.48 -18.46 -19.01
N LEU A 364 -1.21 -18.59 -17.91
CA LEU A 364 -0.66 -18.57 -16.54
C LEU A 364 -0.14 -19.94 -16.09
N LYS A 365 -0.47 -21.02 -16.83
CA LYS A 365 -0.02 -22.38 -16.52
C LYS A 365 1.36 -22.62 -17.09
N TYR A 366 2.26 -23.19 -16.27
CA TYR A 366 3.60 -23.60 -16.73
C TYR A 366 3.51 -24.62 -17.86
N ASN A 367 4.18 -24.33 -18.97
CA ASN A 367 4.26 -25.22 -20.12
C ASN A 367 5.56 -24.96 -20.91
N GLU A 368 6.61 -25.68 -20.55
CA GLU A 368 7.93 -25.52 -21.13
C GLU A 368 7.94 -25.72 -22.66
N LYS A 369 7.27 -26.79 -23.16
CA LYS A 369 7.20 -27.05 -24.58
C LYS A 369 6.55 -25.93 -25.36
N LYS A 370 5.39 -25.45 -24.88
CA LYS A 370 4.66 -24.35 -25.52
C LYS A 370 5.41 -23.04 -25.45
N ALA A 371 6.06 -22.74 -24.31
CA ALA A 371 6.89 -21.56 -24.17
C ALA A 371 8.02 -21.52 -25.20
N LYS A 372 8.75 -22.65 -25.40
CA LYS A 372 9.80 -22.77 -26.40
C LYS A 372 9.26 -22.62 -27.84
N GLU A 373 8.12 -23.22 -28.15
CA GLU A 373 7.46 -23.07 -29.47
C GLU A 373 7.11 -21.60 -29.76
N LEU A 374 6.51 -20.92 -28.82
CA LEU A 374 6.14 -19.48 -28.95
C LEU A 374 7.36 -18.60 -29.09
N TRP A 375 8.40 -18.85 -28.28
CA TRP A 375 9.67 -18.12 -28.33
C TRP A 375 10.37 -18.30 -29.69
N ALA A 376 10.39 -19.51 -30.22
CA ALA A 376 10.95 -19.79 -31.57
C ALA A 376 10.17 -19.07 -32.67
N LYS A 377 8.84 -19.01 -32.59
CA LYS A 377 8.02 -18.23 -33.53
C LYS A 377 8.32 -16.76 -33.49
N ALA A 378 8.44 -16.19 -32.26
CA ALA A 378 8.81 -14.79 -32.08
C ALA A 378 10.21 -14.51 -32.68
N ASN A 379 11.19 -15.40 -32.46
CA ASN A 379 12.52 -15.27 -33.03
C ASN A 379 12.56 -15.36 -34.56
N ALA A 380 11.58 -16.01 -35.20
CA ALA A 380 11.44 -16.03 -36.66
C ALA A 380 10.93 -14.68 -37.21
N ILE A 381 10.22 -13.88 -36.38
CA ILE A 381 9.78 -12.52 -36.71
C ILE A 381 10.93 -11.53 -36.48
N SER A 382 11.50 -11.56 -35.27
CA SER A 382 12.62 -10.70 -34.87
C SER A 382 13.57 -11.50 -33.97
N PRO A 383 14.82 -11.76 -34.40
CA PRO A 383 15.75 -12.58 -33.62
C PRO A 383 16.07 -11.97 -32.27
N TRP A 384 16.07 -12.76 -31.21
CA TRP A 384 16.62 -12.43 -29.90
C TRP A 384 18.13 -12.61 -29.94
N THR A 385 18.88 -11.58 -29.61
CA THR A 385 20.34 -11.56 -29.68
C THR A 385 20.96 -11.61 -28.28
N SER A 386 22.29 -11.73 -28.19
CA SER A 386 23.05 -11.66 -26.93
C SER A 386 22.91 -10.32 -26.22
N ASP A 387 22.57 -9.27 -26.97
CA ASP A 387 22.44 -7.89 -26.44
C ASP A 387 21.04 -7.63 -25.85
N ASP A 388 20.07 -8.46 -26.21
CA ASP A 388 18.70 -8.33 -25.73
C ASP A 388 18.56 -9.02 -24.35
N LYS A 389 17.82 -8.38 -23.43
CA LYS A 389 17.58 -8.91 -22.09
C LYS A 389 16.29 -8.38 -21.50
N LEU A 390 15.45 -9.27 -21.00
CA LEU A 390 14.28 -8.90 -20.20
C LEU A 390 14.71 -8.73 -18.76
N THR A 391 14.85 -7.48 -18.28
CA THR A 391 15.16 -7.20 -16.89
C THR A 391 13.89 -7.10 -16.05
N PHE A 392 13.99 -7.46 -14.76
CA PHE A 392 12.91 -7.38 -13.78
C PHE A 392 13.29 -6.41 -12.67
N ALA A 393 12.70 -5.22 -12.69
CA ALA A 393 12.91 -4.20 -11.68
C ALA A 393 12.03 -4.45 -10.44
N TYR A 394 12.61 -4.30 -9.25
CA TYR A 394 11.94 -4.37 -7.95
C TYR A 394 12.73 -3.60 -6.90
N ASN A 395 12.10 -3.28 -5.77
CA ASN A 395 12.79 -2.70 -4.62
C ASN A 395 13.43 -3.80 -3.75
N ALA A 396 14.69 -3.61 -3.35
CA ALA A 396 15.46 -4.60 -2.61
C ALA A 396 15.10 -4.66 -1.11
N ASP A 397 14.56 -3.56 -0.57
CA ASP A 397 14.16 -3.43 0.83
C ASP A 397 12.84 -4.14 1.19
N GLY A 398 12.09 -4.65 0.21
CA GLY A 398 10.78 -5.31 0.41
C GLY A 398 10.80 -6.84 0.28
N GLY A 399 11.95 -7.52 0.43
CA GLY A 399 12.03 -8.99 0.38
C GLY A 399 11.73 -9.63 -0.98
N HIS A 400 11.67 -8.84 -2.06
CA HIS A 400 11.24 -9.29 -3.40
C HIS A 400 12.31 -10.06 -4.18
N GLU A 401 13.58 -9.98 -3.77
CA GLU A 401 14.72 -10.62 -4.46
C GLU A 401 14.53 -12.12 -4.65
N VAL A 402 14.04 -12.81 -3.63
CA VAL A 402 13.87 -14.26 -3.64
C VAL A 402 12.88 -14.69 -4.74
N ILE A 403 11.77 -13.97 -4.88
CA ILE A 403 10.73 -14.25 -5.88
C ILE A 403 11.26 -13.96 -7.29
N TYR A 404 11.85 -12.77 -7.51
CA TYR A 404 12.29 -12.36 -8.85
C TYR A 404 13.52 -13.14 -9.32
N THR A 405 14.40 -13.55 -8.41
CA THR A 405 15.48 -14.52 -8.73
C THR A 405 14.90 -15.85 -9.22
N ALA A 406 13.87 -16.37 -8.55
CA ALA A 406 13.22 -17.61 -8.96
C ALA A 406 12.48 -17.48 -10.28
N VAL A 407 11.82 -16.34 -10.55
CA VAL A 407 11.17 -16.04 -11.85
C VAL A 407 12.19 -16.00 -12.97
N VAL A 408 13.28 -15.25 -12.79
CA VAL A 408 14.38 -15.13 -13.77
C VAL A 408 15.00 -16.52 -14.06
N ASN A 409 15.30 -17.30 -13.02
CA ASN A 409 15.84 -18.64 -13.18
C ASN A 409 14.86 -19.56 -13.94
N SER A 410 13.55 -19.48 -13.66
CA SER A 410 12.53 -20.27 -14.38
C SER A 410 12.50 -19.92 -15.88
N ILE A 411 12.54 -18.63 -16.21
CA ILE A 411 12.57 -18.14 -17.60
C ILE A 411 13.86 -18.60 -18.30
N ASN A 412 15.01 -18.41 -17.68
CA ASN A 412 16.29 -18.75 -18.28
C ASN A 412 16.46 -20.25 -18.50
N ASN A 413 15.94 -21.10 -17.61
CA ASN A 413 15.95 -22.54 -17.76
C ASN A 413 15.13 -23.02 -18.96
N VAL A 414 14.07 -22.31 -19.31
CA VAL A 414 13.16 -22.69 -20.41
C VAL A 414 13.54 -22.03 -21.73
N LEU A 415 13.80 -20.72 -21.71
CA LEU A 415 13.97 -19.92 -22.94
C LEU A 415 15.43 -19.71 -23.35
N GLY A 416 16.37 -19.97 -22.45
CA GLY A 416 17.82 -19.85 -22.69
C GLY A 416 18.53 -18.99 -21.65
N ALA A 417 19.78 -19.34 -21.37
CA ALA A 417 20.59 -18.61 -20.39
C ALA A 417 20.76 -17.14 -20.80
N GLY A 418 20.50 -16.22 -19.87
CA GLY A 418 20.67 -14.78 -20.07
C GLY A 418 19.51 -14.07 -20.76
N VAL A 419 18.41 -14.77 -21.10
CA VAL A 419 17.17 -14.14 -21.62
C VAL A 419 16.58 -13.16 -20.60
N ALA A 420 16.64 -13.49 -19.33
CA ALA A 420 16.11 -12.66 -18.25
C ALA A 420 17.19 -12.34 -17.19
N ALA A 421 17.06 -11.19 -16.52
CA ALA A 421 17.91 -10.80 -15.40
C ALA A 421 17.15 -9.96 -14.36
N THR A 422 17.60 -9.94 -13.11
CA THR A 422 17.11 -9.05 -12.07
C THR A 422 17.70 -7.63 -12.23
N ASN A 423 16.94 -6.61 -11.81
CA ASN A 423 17.34 -5.20 -11.79
C ASN A 423 16.84 -4.54 -10.49
N PRO A 424 17.48 -4.82 -9.33
CA PRO A 424 17.05 -4.27 -8.05
C PRO A 424 17.32 -2.77 -7.93
N TYR A 425 16.37 -2.05 -7.34
CA TYR A 425 16.52 -0.67 -6.86
C TYR A 425 16.77 -0.72 -5.35
N PRO A 426 17.63 0.16 -4.79
CA PRO A 426 17.99 0.09 -3.37
C PRO A 426 16.80 0.21 -2.43
N THR A 427 15.91 1.19 -2.69
CA THR A 427 14.75 1.49 -1.84
C THR A 427 13.43 1.44 -2.61
N PHE A 428 12.33 1.33 -1.85
CA PHE A 428 10.99 1.44 -2.42
C PHE A 428 10.74 2.79 -3.09
N ASN A 429 11.22 3.89 -2.48
CA ASN A 429 11.07 5.23 -3.03
C ASN A 429 11.79 5.39 -4.39
N ASP A 430 13.05 4.95 -4.49
CA ASP A 430 13.82 4.98 -5.76
C ASP A 430 13.10 4.20 -6.85
N TYR A 431 12.60 3.00 -6.48
CA TYR A 431 11.87 2.13 -7.37
C TYR A 431 10.56 2.78 -7.85
N ARG A 432 9.75 3.31 -6.93
CA ARG A 432 8.46 3.96 -7.25
C ARG A 432 8.66 5.19 -8.13
N THR A 433 9.66 6.01 -7.83
CA THR A 433 10.02 7.17 -8.63
C THR A 433 10.39 6.76 -10.06
N ALA A 434 11.23 5.72 -10.22
CA ALA A 434 11.60 5.23 -11.54
C ALA A 434 10.41 4.70 -12.35
N VAL A 435 9.44 4.03 -11.69
CA VAL A 435 8.21 3.54 -12.32
C VAL A 435 7.30 4.70 -12.72
N SER A 436 7.06 5.67 -11.82
CA SER A 436 6.20 6.83 -12.06
C SER A 436 6.75 7.72 -13.18
N ASP A 437 8.07 7.92 -13.22
CA ASP A 437 8.77 8.67 -14.27
C ASP A 437 8.91 7.88 -15.57
N ARG A 438 8.43 6.62 -15.62
CA ARG A 438 8.55 5.72 -16.79
C ARG A 438 10.01 5.48 -17.24
N LYS A 439 10.94 5.47 -16.28
CA LYS A 439 12.38 5.27 -16.52
C LYS A 439 12.82 3.81 -16.54
N VAL A 440 11.95 2.89 -16.08
CA VAL A 440 12.26 1.45 -16.06
C VAL A 440 12.29 0.89 -17.48
N GLN A 441 13.44 0.34 -17.87
CA GLN A 441 13.69 -0.27 -19.19
C GLN A 441 13.60 -1.79 -19.09
N GLY A 442 12.40 -2.32 -18.79
CA GLY A 442 12.17 -3.75 -18.61
C GLY A 442 10.83 -4.04 -17.95
N ALA A 443 10.64 -5.28 -17.52
CA ALA A 443 9.53 -5.64 -16.65
C ALA A 443 9.75 -5.05 -15.26
N PHE A 444 8.68 -4.74 -14.56
CA PHE A 444 8.76 -4.21 -13.20
C PHE A 444 7.70 -4.84 -12.29
N ARG A 445 8.04 -4.97 -11.01
CA ARG A 445 7.13 -5.42 -9.96
C ARG A 445 5.89 -4.52 -9.93
N SER A 446 4.72 -5.11 -9.95
CA SER A 446 3.44 -4.40 -9.86
C SER A 446 2.45 -5.14 -8.97
N GLY A 447 2.95 -5.71 -7.85
CA GLY A 447 2.09 -6.33 -6.84
C GLY A 447 1.02 -5.34 -6.37
N TRP A 448 -0.21 -5.83 -6.19
CA TRP A 448 -1.35 -4.99 -5.87
C TRP A 448 -2.13 -5.52 -4.66
N GLN A 449 -2.45 -4.62 -3.76
CA GLN A 449 -3.47 -4.79 -2.73
C GLN A 449 -4.66 -3.93 -3.15
N PRO A 450 -5.87 -4.50 -3.28
CA PRO A 450 -7.00 -3.71 -3.77
C PRO A 450 -7.40 -2.62 -2.77
N ASP A 451 -7.70 -1.45 -3.29
CA ASP A 451 -8.15 -0.27 -2.55
C ASP A 451 -9.61 -0.41 -2.10
N TYR A 452 -10.38 -1.21 -2.85
CA TYR A 452 -11.78 -1.56 -2.57
C TYR A 452 -12.09 -2.93 -3.20
N PRO A 453 -13.07 -3.68 -2.65
CA PRO A 453 -13.34 -5.06 -3.05
C PRO A 453 -14.05 -5.17 -4.40
N SER A 454 -13.33 -4.89 -5.49
CA SER A 454 -13.80 -5.02 -6.86
C SER A 454 -12.69 -5.50 -7.79
N ALA A 455 -13.04 -6.33 -8.79
CA ALA A 455 -12.11 -6.76 -9.83
C ALA A 455 -11.57 -5.58 -10.66
N GLU A 456 -12.35 -4.51 -10.83
CA GLU A 456 -11.95 -3.27 -11.52
C GLU A 456 -10.66 -2.69 -10.94
N ASN A 457 -10.47 -2.79 -9.62
CA ASN A 457 -9.30 -2.21 -8.95
C ASN A 457 -7.98 -2.91 -9.26
N TYR A 458 -8.01 -4.10 -9.88
CA TYR A 458 -6.82 -4.83 -10.34
C TYR A 458 -6.49 -4.56 -11.82
N LEU A 459 -7.35 -3.87 -12.55
CA LEU A 459 -7.26 -3.60 -13.99
C LEU A 459 -7.00 -2.12 -14.26
#